data_6d347a63627fcb050392907f2f5aefb8
#
_entry.id   6d347a63627fcb050392907f2f5aefb8
#
_cell.length_a   1.000
_cell.length_b   1.000
_cell.length_c   1.000
_cell.angle_alpha   90.00
_cell.angle_beta   90.00
_cell.angle_gamma   90.00
#
_symmetry.space_group_name_H-M   'P 1'
#
loop_
_entity.id
_entity.type
_entity.pdbx_description
1 polymer ?
#
loop_
_entity_poly.entity_id
_entity_poly.type
_entity_poly.pdbx_seq_one_letter_code
_entity_poly.pdbx_strand_id
1 'polypeptide(L)'
;MPQDTEGFYSFVERYRTAMSGERTGDIVVDSFSELSARKSFRREWTDAFLKSMEMDITVSDYGTMKDLDEYLFGSSEVVGLFMARIMGLDEDSYPYARYLGRAMQYVNFIRDISEDLQLGRLYFPGRNLKDLTLKAWSTGR
;
A
#
# COMPACT_ATOMS: atom_id res chain seq x y z
N MET A 1 15.94 3.16 -7.79
CA MET A 1 16.73 2.10 -7.09
C MET A 1 16.15 0.75 -7.47
N PRO A 2 16.96 -0.30 -7.69
CA PRO A 2 16.42 -1.64 -7.84
C PRO A 2 15.60 -1.99 -6.57
N GLN A 3 14.43 -2.56 -6.76
CA GLN A 3 13.59 -3.00 -5.64
C GLN A 3 14.25 -4.20 -4.96
N ASP A 4 14.34 -4.15 -3.63
CA ASP A 4 14.88 -5.26 -2.83
C ASP A 4 13.80 -6.34 -2.62
N THR A 5 13.60 -7.13 -3.68
CA THR A 5 12.62 -8.22 -3.70
C THR A 5 12.93 -9.29 -2.66
N GLU A 6 14.21 -9.65 -2.49
CA GLU A 6 14.64 -10.66 -1.53
C GLU A 6 14.43 -10.19 -0.09
N GLY A 7 14.77 -8.93 0.20
CA GLY A 7 14.51 -8.29 1.49
C GLY A 7 13.01 -8.26 1.82
N PHE A 8 12.16 -7.98 0.84
CA PHE A 8 10.70 -8.00 1.03
C PHE A 8 10.19 -9.39 1.44
N TYR A 9 10.53 -10.44 0.69
CA TYR A 9 10.07 -11.79 1.06
C TYR A 9 10.65 -12.29 2.37
N SER A 10 11.91 -11.96 2.69
CA SER A 10 12.50 -12.22 4.00
C SER A 10 11.74 -11.51 5.13
N PHE A 11 11.30 -10.26 4.92
CA PHE A 11 10.45 -9.54 5.85
C PHE A 11 9.09 -10.22 6.05
N VAL A 12 8.44 -10.66 4.97
CA VAL A 12 7.15 -11.37 5.03
C VAL A 12 7.26 -12.67 5.84
N GLU A 13 8.35 -13.42 5.68
CA GLU A 13 8.57 -14.64 6.48
C GLU A 13 8.75 -14.33 7.98
N ARG A 14 9.53 -13.31 8.33
CA ARG A 14 9.65 -12.87 9.74
C ARG A 14 8.29 -12.41 10.29
N TYR A 15 7.52 -11.67 9.51
CA TYR A 15 6.16 -11.28 9.91
C TYR A 15 5.28 -12.50 10.20
N ARG A 16 5.28 -13.52 9.34
CA ARG A 16 4.51 -14.76 9.55
C ARG A 16 4.94 -15.47 10.84
N THR A 17 6.24 -15.55 11.10
CA THR A 17 6.82 -16.12 12.34
C THR A 17 6.32 -15.35 13.56
N ALA A 18 6.40 -14.02 13.56
CA ALA A 18 5.90 -13.22 14.67
C ALA A 18 4.39 -13.40 14.92
N MET A 19 3.61 -13.51 13.84
CA MET A 19 2.16 -13.72 13.94
C MET A 19 1.78 -15.13 14.41
N SER A 20 2.69 -16.10 14.38
CA SER A 20 2.51 -17.41 15.05
C SER A 20 2.80 -17.38 16.55
N GLY A 21 3.24 -16.25 17.07
CA GLY A 21 3.56 -16.04 18.49
C GLY A 21 5.04 -16.24 18.84
N GLU A 22 5.89 -16.45 17.85
CA GLU A 22 7.33 -16.56 18.03
C GLU A 22 8.02 -15.20 17.92
N ARG A 23 9.02 -14.93 18.75
CA ARG A 23 9.84 -13.73 18.61
C ARG A 23 10.88 -13.92 17.52
N THR A 24 10.94 -12.93 16.62
CA THR A 24 11.88 -12.94 15.49
C THR A 24 13.21 -12.24 15.80
N GLY A 25 13.23 -11.39 16.83
CA GLY A 25 14.33 -10.48 17.12
C GLY A 25 14.34 -9.22 16.26
N ASP A 26 13.43 -9.12 15.26
CA ASP A 26 13.19 -7.89 14.51
C ASP A 26 12.22 -7.00 15.30
N ILE A 27 12.74 -5.87 15.79
CA ILE A 27 11.98 -4.98 16.68
C ILE A 27 10.72 -4.43 16.01
N VAL A 28 10.74 -4.20 14.70
CA VAL A 28 9.58 -3.67 13.96
C VAL A 28 8.49 -4.72 13.88
N VAL A 29 8.85 -5.92 13.45
CA VAL A 29 7.92 -7.03 13.26
C VAL A 29 7.33 -7.49 14.58
N ASP A 30 8.18 -7.67 15.62
CA ASP A 30 7.75 -8.11 16.95
C ASP A 30 6.83 -7.06 17.61
N SER A 31 7.16 -5.75 17.48
CA SER A 31 6.31 -4.67 17.99
C SER A 31 4.99 -4.57 17.27
N PHE A 32 4.97 -4.78 15.94
CA PHE A 32 3.73 -4.79 15.19
C PHE A 32 2.83 -5.98 15.57
N SER A 33 3.42 -7.16 15.77
CA SER A 33 2.69 -8.36 16.24
C SER A 33 2.03 -8.11 17.60
N GLU A 34 2.78 -7.53 18.55
CA GLU A 34 2.25 -7.17 19.87
C GLU A 34 1.13 -6.12 19.77
N LEU A 35 1.31 -5.08 18.95
CA LEU A 35 0.29 -4.05 18.71
C LEU A 35 -0.96 -4.66 18.07
N SER A 36 -0.78 -5.53 17.09
CA SER A 36 -1.86 -6.23 16.41
C SER A 36 -2.72 -7.04 17.37
N ALA A 37 -2.08 -7.80 18.26
CA ALA A 37 -2.78 -8.56 19.30
C ALA A 37 -3.51 -7.62 20.28
N ARG A 38 -2.84 -6.59 20.80
CA ARG A 38 -3.39 -5.63 21.77
C ARG A 38 -4.56 -4.82 21.20
N LYS A 39 -4.53 -4.46 19.92
CA LYS A 39 -5.55 -3.67 19.24
C LYS A 39 -6.54 -4.53 18.44
N SER A 40 -6.38 -5.84 18.46
CA SER A 40 -7.24 -6.79 17.73
C SER A 40 -7.36 -6.42 16.26
N PHE A 41 -6.22 -6.23 15.59
CA PHE A 41 -6.21 -5.99 14.15
C PHE A 41 -6.73 -7.21 13.41
N ARG A 42 -7.53 -6.98 12.38
CA ARG A 42 -7.99 -8.06 11.52
C ARG A 42 -6.85 -8.51 10.61
N ARG A 43 -6.59 -9.80 10.56
CA ARG A 43 -5.50 -10.37 9.78
C ARG A 43 -5.59 -10.00 8.30
N GLU A 44 -6.81 -10.01 7.76
CA GLU A 44 -7.05 -9.63 6.37
C GLU A 44 -6.54 -8.21 6.01
N TRP A 45 -6.45 -7.29 6.98
CA TRP A 45 -5.90 -5.95 6.72
C TRP A 45 -4.40 -6.00 6.45
N THR A 46 -3.67 -6.75 7.26
CA THR A 46 -2.23 -6.89 7.06
C THR A 46 -1.91 -7.72 5.82
N ASP A 47 -2.69 -8.78 5.57
CA ASP A 47 -2.53 -9.59 4.36
C ASP A 47 -2.76 -8.73 3.10
N ALA A 48 -3.77 -7.85 3.09
CA ALA A 48 -4.02 -6.91 2.00
C ALA A 48 -2.89 -5.88 1.85
N PHE A 49 -2.36 -5.36 2.97
CA PHE A 49 -1.22 -4.44 2.95
C PHE A 49 0.02 -5.09 2.32
N LEU A 50 0.39 -6.28 2.79
CA LEU A 50 1.55 -7.01 2.25
C LEU A 50 1.36 -7.33 0.77
N LYS A 51 0.15 -7.71 0.35
CA LYS A 51 -0.17 -7.94 -1.06
C LYS A 51 0.03 -6.67 -1.90
N SER A 52 -0.40 -5.51 -1.42
CA SER A 52 -0.18 -4.25 -2.14
C SER A 52 1.29 -3.88 -2.22
N MET A 53 2.08 -4.16 -1.19
CA MET A 53 3.54 -3.97 -1.23
C MET A 53 4.22 -4.92 -2.23
N GLU A 54 3.73 -6.16 -2.35
CA GLU A 54 4.17 -7.10 -3.38
C GLU A 54 3.80 -6.60 -4.79
N MET A 55 2.61 -6.00 -4.96
CA MET A 55 2.20 -5.39 -6.23
C MET A 55 3.13 -4.24 -6.63
N ASP A 56 3.69 -3.47 -5.70
CA ASP A 56 4.70 -2.45 -6.01
C ASP A 56 5.98 -3.03 -6.62
N ILE A 57 6.26 -4.32 -6.37
CA ILE A 57 7.42 -5.01 -6.92
C ILE A 57 7.11 -5.67 -8.26
N THR A 58 5.88 -6.18 -8.42
CA THR A 58 5.50 -7.09 -9.52
C THR A 58 4.63 -6.44 -10.58
N VAL A 59 3.94 -5.33 -10.27
CA VAL A 59 2.96 -4.68 -11.14
C VAL A 59 3.47 -3.29 -11.52
N SER A 60 3.58 -3.04 -12.83
CA SER A 60 3.99 -1.73 -13.35
C SER A 60 2.82 -0.90 -13.89
N ASP A 61 1.70 -1.53 -14.20
CA ASP A 61 0.53 -0.90 -14.80
C ASP A 61 -0.76 -1.56 -14.31
N TYR A 62 -1.75 -0.76 -14.00
CA TYR A 62 -3.08 -1.21 -13.60
C TYR A 62 -4.03 -1.12 -14.80
N GLY A 63 -4.34 -2.26 -15.39
CA GLY A 63 -5.17 -2.35 -16.60
C GLY A 63 -6.62 -1.92 -16.37
N THR A 64 -7.16 -2.09 -15.17
CA THR A 64 -8.55 -1.78 -14.83
C THR A 64 -8.67 -1.02 -13.51
N MET A 65 -9.80 -0.34 -13.32
CA MET A 65 -10.12 0.27 -12.02
C MET A 65 -10.23 -0.76 -10.90
N LYS A 66 -10.63 -1.99 -11.21
CA LYS A 66 -10.71 -3.07 -10.22
C LYS A 66 -9.32 -3.46 -9.69
N ASP A 67 -8.32 -3.53 -10.57
CA ASP A 67 -6.94 -3.84 -10.18
C ASP A 67 -6.38 -2.71 -9.31
N LEU A 68 -6.67 -1.46 -9.67
CA LEU A 68 -6.31 -0.30 -8.85
C LEU A 68 -7.04 -0.28 -7.51
N ASP A 69 -8.32 -0.66 -7.46
CA ASP A 69 -9.10 -0.73 -6.21
C ASP A 69 -8.49 -1.74 -5.23
N GLU A 70 -8.01 -2.89 -5.71
CA GLU A 70 -7.33 -3.87 -4.88
C GLU A 70 -6.04 -3.30 -4.28
N TYR A 71 -5.24 -2.63 -5.10
CA TYR A 71 -4.04 -1.94 -4.64
C TYR A 71 -4.37 -0.84 -3.61
N LEU A 72 -5.34 0.01 -3.89
CA LEU A 72 -5.76 1.10 -2.99
C LEU A 72 -6.27 0.58 -1.65
N PHE A 73 -7.00 -0.53 -1.66
CA PHE A 73 -7.46 -1.13 -0.42
C PHE A 73 -6.27 -1.50 0.48
N GLY A 74 -5.29 -2.23 -0.03
CA GLY A 74 -4.14 -2.67 0.76
C GLY A 74 -3.13 -1.55 1.06
N SER A 75 -2.81 -0.69 0.10
CA SER A 75 -1.78 0.33 0.27
C SER A 75 -2.20 1.52 1.13
N SER A 76 -3.51 1.80 1.24
CA SER A 76 -3.99 3.03 1.88
C SER A 76 -5.23 2.88 2.76
N GLU A 77 -6.27 2.15 2.31
CA GLU A 77 -7.51 2.06 3.09
C GLU A 77 -7.30 1.28 4.39
N VAL A 78 -6.53 0.17 4.36
CA VAL A 78 -6.21 -0.59 5.58
C VAL A 78 -5.35 0.21 6.54
N VAL A 79 -4.52 1.13 6.05
CA VAL A 79 -3.77 2.06 6.92
C VAL A 79 -4.74 2.96 7.68
N GLY A 80 -5.78 3.47 7.02
CA GLY A 80 -6.87 4.18 7.67
C GLY A 80 -7.55 3.35 8.76
N LEU A 81 -7.83 2.06 8.47
CA LEU A 81 -8.42 1.13 9.43
C LEU A 81 -7.49 0.86 10.63
N PHE A 82 -6.18 0.67 10.42
CA PHE A 82 -5.22 0.54 11.51
C PHE A 82 -5.23 1.79 12.40
N MET A 83 -5.20 2.98 11.81
CA MET A 83 -5.22 4.24 12.56
C MET A 83 -6.51 4.41 13.35
N ALA A 84 -7.68 4.13 12.75
CA ALA A 84 -8.97 4.16 13.45
C ALA A 84 -8.97 3.23 14.67
N ARG A 85 -8.45 2.01 14.51
CA ARG A 85 -8.37 1.01 15.58
C ARG A 85 -7.39 1.42 16.69
N ILE A 86 -6.24 2.00 16.33
CA ILE A 86 -5.25 2.52 17.29
C ILE A 86 -5.87 3.63 18.14
N MET A 87 -6.60 4.55 17.52
CA MET A 87 -7.29 5.67 18.18
C MET A 87 -8.52 5.23 18.99
N GLY A 88 -8.96 3.97 18.88
CA GLY A 88 -10.12 3.45 19.59
C GLY A 88 -11.46 3.93 19.03
N LEU A 89 -11.52 4.24 17.74
CA LEU A 89 -12.75 4.63 17.08
C LEU A 89 -13.65 3.42 16.83
N ASP A 90 -14.95 3.65 16.85
CA ASP A 90 -15.97 2.64 16.59
C ASP A 90 -15.95 2.14 15.14
N GLU A 91 -16.46 0.94 14.89
CA GLU A 91 -16.53 0.35 13.55
C GLU A 91 -17.37 1.18 12.57
N ASP A 92 -18.31 1.97 13.04
CA ASP A 92 -19.10 2.91 12.23
C ASP A 92 -18.20 4.00 11.57
N SER A 93 -17.02 4.25 12.14
CA SER A 93 -16.02 5.17 11.55
C SER A 93 -15.18 4.55 10.43
N TYR A 94 -15.15 3.22 10.29
CA TYR A 94 -14.26 2.54 9.35
C TYR A 94 -14.49 2.89 7.88
N PRO A 95 -15.72 3.07 7.38
CA PRO A 95 -15.92 3.54 6.01
C PRO A 95 -15.25 4.90 5.76
N TYR A 96 -15.32 5.81 6.72
CA TYR A 96 -14.71 7.15 6.61
C TYR A 96 -13.18 7.09 6.69
N ALA A 97 -12.63 6.24 7.55
CA ALA A 97 -11.20 5.99 7.65
C ALA A 97 -10.63 5.43 6.34
N ARG A 98 -11.36 4.52 5.69
CA ARG A 98 -11.02 3.99 4.37
C ARG A 98 -11.05 5.07 3.29
N TYR A 99 -12.12 5.88 3.24
CA TYR A 99 -12.22 7.00 2.28
C TYR A 99 -11.09 8.01 2.45
N LEU A 100 -10.73 8.33 3.69
CA LEU A 100 -9.61 9.23 3.97
C LEU A 100 -8.29 8.63 3.46
N GLY A 101 -8.01 7.36 3.78
CA GLY A 101 -6.83 6.65 3.29
C GLY A 101 -6.75 6.66 1.76
N ARG A 102 -7.85 6.30 1.09
CA ARG A 102 -7.95 6.32 -0.38
C ARG A 102 -7.72 7.73 -0.95
N ALA A 103 -8.32 8.75 -0.37
CA ALA A 103 -8.15 10.14 -0.82
C ALA A 103 -6.70 10.60 -0.71
N MET A 104 -6.02 10.27 0.40
CA MET A 104 -4.60 10.57 0.58
C MET A 104 -3.73 9.88 -0.47
N GLN A 105 -4.06 8.64 -0.84
CA GLN A 105 -3.31 7.90 -1.87
C GLN A 105 -3.50 8.51 -3.25
N TYR A 106 -4.69 8.99 -3.60
CA TYR A 106 -4.88 9.74 -4.84
C TYR A 106 -4.06 11.04 -4.87
N VAL A 107 -3.95 11.73 -3.73
CA VAL A 107 -3.06 12.91 -3.63
C VAL A 107 -1.60 12.51 -3.85
N ASN A 108 -1.14 11.39 -3.29
CA ASN A 108 0.19 10.85 -3.54
C ASN A 108 0.40 10.55 -5.02
N PHE A 109 -0.51 9.86 -5.68
CA PHE A 109 -0.41 9.59 -7.12
C PHE A 109 -0.30 10.86 -7.97
N ILE A 110 -1.02 11.92 -7.61
CA ILE A 110 -0.96 13.19 -8.33
C ILE A 110 0.39 13.89 -8.07
N ARG A 111 0.87 13.88 -6.82
CA ARG A 111 2.14 14.47 -6.43
C ARG A 111 3.32 13.79 -7.11
N ASP A 112 3.29 12.46 -7.19
CA ASP A 112 4.42 11.62 -7.55
C ASP A 112 4.40 11.18 -9.03
N ILE A 113 3.46 11.68 -9.86
CA ILE A 113 3.32 11.32 -11.29
C ILE A 113 4.66 11.35 -12.03
N SER A 114 5.46 12.39 -11.82
CA SER A 114 6.75 12.54 -12.55
C SER A 114 7.77 11.49 -12.12
N GLU A 115 7.81 11.15 -10.84
CA GLU A 115 8.71 10.14 -10.28
C GLU A 115 8.27 8.74 -10.68
N ASP A 116 6.98 8.44 -10.57
CA ASP A 116 6.41 7.15 -10.94
C ASP A 116 6.63 6.83 -12.42
N LEU A 117 6.47 7.82 -13.30
CA LEU A 117 6.76 7.67 -14.73
C LEU A 117 8.24 7.35 -14.99
N GLN A 118 9.18 7.94 -14.25
CA GLN A 118 10.60 7.61 -14.36
C GLN A 118 10.91 6.19 -13.88
N LEU A 119 10.13 5.68 -12.92
CA LEU A 119 10.21 4.31 -12.42
C LEU A 119 9.43 3.30 -13.29
N GLY A 120 8.79 3.77 -14.37
CA GLY A 120 7.99 2.92 -15.27
C GLY A 120 6.66 2.48 -14.67
N ARG A 121 6.12 3.21 -13.69
CA ARG A 121 4.85 2.90 -13.01
C ARG A 121 3.73 3.82 -13.49
N LEU A 122 2.53 3.25 -13.63
CA LEU A 122 1.33 3.98 -13.99
C LEU A 122 0.13 3.47 -13.18
N TYR A 123 -0.33 4.29 -12.23
CA TYR A 123 -1.46 3.95 -11.37
C TYR A 123 -2.84 4.26 -11.98
N PHE A 124 -2.91 5.10 -13.02
CA PHE A 124 -4.19 5.49 -13.62
C PHE A 124 -4.56 4.57 -14.79
N PRO A 125 -5.59 3.71 -14.66
CA PRO A 125 -6.02 2.81 -15.72
C PRO A 125 -6.44 3.54 -17.00
N GLY A 126 -6.20 2.89 -18.14
CA GLY A 126 -6.66 3.37 -19.45
C GLY A 126 -5.83 4.48 -20.09
N ARG A 127 -4.66 4.81 -19.51
CA ARG A 127 -3.70 5.75 -20.13
C ARG A 127 -2.42 5.05 -20.52
N ASN A 128 -1.98 5.24 -21.75
CA ASN A 128 -0.68 4.74 -22.19
C ASN A 128 0.42 5.67 -21.67
N LEU A 129 1.49 5.11 -21.08
CA LEU A 129 2.65 5.85 -20.60
C LEU A 129 3.20 6.82 -21.65
N LYS A 130 3.17 6.42 -22.94
CA LYS A 130 3.61 7.22 -24.08
C LYS A 130 2.76 8.47 -24.30
N ASP A 131 1.47 8.41 -24.00
CA ASP A 131 0.56 9.55 -24.20
C ASP A 131 0.73 10.62 -23.11
N LEU A 132 1.13 10.21 -21.90
CA LEU A 132 1.40 11.11 -20.79
C LEU A 132 2.75 11.83 -20.96
N THR A 133 3.78 11.12 -21.41
CA THR A 133 5.10 11.71 -21.67
C THR A 133 5.06 12.71 -22.81
N LEU A 134 4.36 12.42 -23.91
CA LEU A 134 4.26 13.34 -25.04
C LEU A 134 3.49 14.63 -24.71
N LYS A 135 2.46 14.56 -23.86
CA LYS A 135 1.68 15.74 -23.44
C LYS A 135 2.42 16.60 -22.42
N ALA A 136 3.16 16.00 -21.48
CA ALA A 136 3.95 16.76 -20.51
C ALA A 136 5.04 17.60 -21.18
N TRP A 137 5.63 17.12 -22.29
CA TRP A 137 6.65 17.86 -23.05
C TRP A 137 6.06 18.93 -23.98
N SER A 138 4.83 18.78 -24.45
CA SER A 138 4.19 19.76 -25.36
C SER A 138 3.63 20.99 -24.64
N THR A 139 3.45 20.96 -23.34
CA THR A 139 2.93 22.08 -22.53
C THR A 139 4.00 22.89 -21.81
N GLY A 140 5.25 22.50 -21.93
CA GLY A 140 6.41 23.20 -21.35
C GLY A 140 7.09 24.17 -22.31
N ARG A 141 6.35 25.18 -22.80
CA ARG A 141 6.88 26.41 -23.40
C ARG A 141 6.14 27.60 -22.89
#